data_2baa59fdf190ed3ff3185ed9164816c4
#
_entry.id   2baa59fdf190ed3ff3185ed9164816c4
#
_cell.length_a   1.000
_cell.length_b   1.000
_cell.length_c   1.000
_cell.angle_alpha   90.00
_cell.angle_beta   90.00
_cell.angle_gamma   90.00
#
_symmetry.space_group_name_H-M   'P 1'
#
loop_
_entity.id
_entity.type
_entity.pdbx_description
1 polymer ?
#
loop_
_entity_poly.entity_id
_entity_poly.type
_entity_poly.pdbx_seq_one_letter_code
_entity_poly.pdbx_strand_id
1 'polypeptide(L)'
;GLFSAVTTPLFTLGDKFRILGEPFRAKGNNPDESVGELAARRLGKSFLHYAVDPFLSGVYAGDPMKLVTRYALPKLYNLEQQYGSFIRGTIAKAKQPKTDRDRLASKKVFSAAGGLDKLTGAMAEAIGPARITLSAADVTVRPCADKWMVTYSTADGEQTIIAERIITTTGAYTLPALLPFVPKEKMERISNLHYAPVVQASVGFRDTGALRFDAFGGLVPSCEKKDVLGI
;
A
#
# COMPACT_ATOMS: atom_id res chain seq x y z
N GLY A 1 -13.48 19.43 -5.36
CA GLY A 1 -14.34 18.97 -6.48
C GLY A 1 -13.72 19.31 -7.84
N LEU A 2 -14.43 19.01 -8.95
CA LEU A 2 -13.92 19.25 -10.31
C LEU A 2 -13.55 20.73 -10.54
N PHE A 3 -14.35 21.65 -10.03
CA PHE A 3 -14.10 23.08 -10.12
C PHE A 3 -12.77 23.45 -9.44
N SER A 4 -12.49 22.92 -8.26
CA SER A 4 -11.22 23.15 -7.56
C SER A 4 -10.03 22.60 -8.34
N ALA A 5 -10.18 21.48 -9.05
CA ALA A 5 -9.10 20.93 -9.87
C ALA A 5 -8.79 21.80 -11.10
N VAL A 6 -9.80 22.50 -11.65
CA VAL A 6 -9.62 23.44 -12.78
C VAL A 6 -8.98 24.75 -12.32
N THR A 7 -9.37 25.28 -11.16
CA THR A 7 -8.93 26.60 -10.68
C THR A 7 -7.61 26.56 -9.90
N THR A 8 -7.19 25.38 -9.42
CA THR A 8 -5.95 25.29 -8.63
C THR A 8 -4.73 25.78 -9.40
N PRO A 9 -3.81 26.54 -8.75
CA PRO A 9 -2.54 26.94 -9.35
C PRO A 9 -1.51 25.81 -9.41
N LEU A 10 -1.76 24.67 -8.75
CA LEU A 10 -0.82 23.54 -8.67
C LEU A 10 -0.55 22.89 -10.04
N PHE A 11 -1.53 22.96 -10.95
CA PHE A 11 -1.41 22.35 -12.28
C PHE A 11 -1.24 23.41 -13.36
N THR A 12 -0.29 23.18 -14.26
CA THR A 12 -0.09 24.05 -15.43
C THR A 12 -1.31 24.00 -16.37
N LEU A 13 -1.53 25.07 -17.11
CA LEU A 13 -2.61 25.10 -18.11
C LEU A 13 -2.42 23.99 -19.15
N GLY A 14 -1.19 23.74 -19.59
CA GLY A 14 -0.86 22.66 -20.51
C GLY A 14 -1.26 21.28 -19.99
N ASP A 15 -1.03 21.01 -18.69
CA ASP A 15 -1.40 19.73 -18.07
C ASP A 15 -2.92 19.64 -17.85
N LYS A 16 -3.60 20.75 -17.55
CA LYS A 16 -5.08 20.78 -17.52
C LYS A 16 -5.70 20.40 -18.87
N PHE A 17 -5.16 20.94 -19.97
CA PHE A 17 -5.59 20.54 -21.33
C PHE A 17 -5.18 19.08 -21.64
N ARG A 18 -4.04 18.64 -21.14
CA ARG A 18 -3.59 17.25 -21.27
C ARG A 18 -4.60 16.27 -20.64
N ILE A 19 -5.14 16.59 -19.47
CA ILE A 19 -6.17 15.77 -18.81
C ILE A 19 -7.46 15.74 -19.63
N LEU A 20 -7.89 16.85 -20.20
CA LEU A 20 -9.07 16.89 -21.09
C LEU A 20 -8.88 16.03 -22.35
N GLY A 21 -7.66 15.98 -22.89
CA GLY A 21 -7.29 15.13 -24.02
C GLY A 21 -6.95 13.68 -23.65
N GLU A 22 -7.01 13.29 -22.37
CA GLU A 22 -6.65 11.95 -21.91
C GLU A 22 -7.42 10.82 -22.63
N PRO A 23 -8.73 10.93 -22.92
CA PRO A 23 -9.46 9.91 -23.64
C PRO A 23 -8.97 9.59 -25.06
N PHE A 24 -8.24 10.50 -25.66
CA PHE A 24 -7.74 10.36 -27.05
C PHE A 24 -6.27 9.91 -27.10
N ARG A 25 -5.62 9.70 -25.95
CA ARG A 25 -4.21 9.26 -25.89
C ARG A 25 -4.11 7.76 -26.11
N ALA A 26 -3.06 7.38 -26.84
CA ALA A 26 -2.73 5.98 -27.05
C ALA A 26 -2.47 5.26 -25.71
N LYS A 27 -2.92 4.02 -25.65
CA LYS A 27 -2.65 3.11 -24.53
C LYS A 27 -1.15 2.79 -24.43
N GLY A 28 -0.61 2.71 -23.23
CA GLY A 28 0.74 2.23 -22.98
C GLY A 28 0.86 0.72 -23.20
N ASN A 29 2.03 0.30 -23.70
CA ASN A 29 2.30 -1.12 -24.01
C ASN A 29 3.36 -1.71 -23.05
N ASN A 30 3.99 -0.88 -22.21
CA ASN A 30 4.97 -1.35 -21.24
C ASN A 30 4.26 -1.87 -19.98
N PRO A 31 4.28 -3.19 -19.69
CA PRO A 31 3.64 -3.74 -18.50
C PRO A 31 4.36 -3.35 -17.21
N ASP A 32 5.62 -2.94 -17.30
CA ASP A 32 6.44 -2.53 -16.16
C ASP A 32 6.57 -1.00 -16.04
N GLU A 33 5.70 -0.26 -16.76
CA GLU A 33 5.63 1.21 -16.65
C GLU A 33 5.39 1.63 -15.20
N SER A 34 6.23 2.53 -14.68
CA SER A 34 6.06 3.08 -13.34
C SER A 34 4.83 3.98 -13.25
N VAL A 35 4.32 4.17 -12.04
CA VAL A 35 3.19 5.08 -11.80
C VAL A 35 3.57 6.51 -12.21
N GLY A 36 4.83 6.91 -11.99
CA GLY A 36 5.33 8.23 -12.37
C GLY A 36 5.36 8.43 -13.88
N GLU A 37 5.86 7.45 -14.65
CA GLU A 37 5.86 7.49 -16.10
C GLU A 37 4.43 7.53 -16.66
N LEU A 38 3.54 6.68 -16.15
CA LEU A 38 2.13 6.67 -16.51
C LEU A 38 1.46 8.03 -16.25
N ALA A 39 1.68 8.61 -15.08
CA ALA A 39 1.12 9.90 -14.70
C ALA A 39 1.64 11.03 -15.61
N ALA A 40 2.95 11.08 -15.83
CA ALA A 40 3.58 12.09 -16.71
C ALA A 40 3.07 11.96 -18.15
N ARG A 41 2.96 10.74 -18.66
CA ARG A 41 2.49 10.46 -20.02
C ARG A 41 1.03 10.84 -20.21
N ARG A 42 0.16 10.49 -19.28
CA ARG A 42 -1.29 10.70 -19.41
C ARG A 42 -1.77 12.04 -18.89
N LEU A 43 -1.29 12.46 -17.74
CA LEU A 43 -1.83 13.58 -16.97
C LEU A 43 -0.93 14.82 -16.98
N GLY A 44 0.38 14.62 -17.18
CA GLY A 44 1.38 15.69 -17.22
C GLY A 44 2.23 15.75 -15.96
N LYS A 45 3.35 16.50 -16.07
CA LYS A 45 4.37 16.56 -15.03
C LYS A 45 3.88 17.28 -13.76
N SER A 46 3.09 18.34 -13.88
CA SER A 46 2.58 19.03 -12.70
C SER A 46 1.62 18.16 -11.91
N PHE A 47 0.82 17.33 -12.60
CA PHE A 47 -0.04 16.38 -11.95
C PHE A 47 0.73 15.26 -11.25
N LEU A 48 1.83 14.80 -11.89
CA LEU A 48 2.75 13.87 -11.24
C LEU A 48 3.29 14.47 -9.94
N HIS A 49 3.85 15.68 -9.97
CA HIS A 49 4.53 16.28 -8.83
C HIS A 49 3.60 16.70 -7.68
N TYR A 50 2.41 17.22 -7.98
CA TYR A 50 1.52 17.82 -6.97
C TYR A 50 0.29 16.99 -6.62
N ALA A 51 0.07 15.85 -7.28
CA ALA A 51 -1.03 14.96 -6.96
C ALA A 51 -0.59 13.51 -6.77
N VAL A 52 0.12 12.94 -7.75
CA VAL A 52 0.48 11.52 -7.73
C VAL A 52 1.62 11.24 -6.77
N ASP A 53 2.69 12.04 -6.82
CA ASP A 53 3.85 11.88 -5.95
C ASP A 53 3.48 12.03 -4.45
N PRO A 54 2.85 13.11 -3.98
CA PRO A 54 2.51 13.22 -2.57
C PRO A 54 1.52 12.14 -2.11
N PHE A 55 0.61 11.70 -2.98
CA PHE A 55 -0.30 10.60 -2.65
C PHE A 55 0.46 9.28 -2.46
N LEU A 56 1.37 8.94 -3.37
CA LEU A 56 2.11 7.68 -3.29
C LEU A 56 3.16 7.69 -2.18
N SER A 57 3.89 8.79 -2.01
CA SER A 57 4.84 8.94 -0.92
C SER A 57 4.16 8.89 0.44
N GLY A 58 3.02 9.55 0.61
CA GLY A 58 2.27 9.57 1.86
C GLY A 58 1.56 8.25 2.19
N VAL A 59 1.08 7.51 1.18
CA VAL A 59 0.32 6.26 1.39
C VAL A 59 1.21 5.02 1.38
N TYR A 60 2.20 4.98 0.48
CA TYR A 60 3.07 3.81 0.28
C TYR A 60 4.51 4.05 0.76
N ALA A 61 4.85 5.26 1.17
CA ALA A 61 6.23 5.71 1.40
C ALA A 61 7.14 5.36 0.21
N GLY A 62 6.57 5.35 -1.00
CA GLY A 62 7.21 4.84 -2.21
C GLY A 62 7.47 5.93 -3.24
N ASP A 63 8.57 5.77 -3.98
CA ASP A 63 8.90 6.60 -5.13
C ASP A 63 8.01 6.23 -6.33
N PRO A 64 7.17 7.15 -6.86
CA PRO A 64 6.30 6.86 -7.99
C PRO A 64 7.07 6.42 -9.25
N MET A 65 8.36 6.79 -9.37
CA MET A 65 9.20 6.37 -10.50
C MET A 65 9.68 4.91 -10.39
N LYS A 66 9.60 4.30 -9.21
CA LYS A 66 10.00 2.91 -8.94
C LYS A 66 8.82 1.96 -8.78
N LEU A 67 7.64 2.48 -8.47
CA LEU A 67 6.44 1.67 -8.28
C LEU A 67 5.84 1.27 -9.63
N VAL A 68 5.86 -0.03 -9.94
CA VAL A 68 5.25 -0.57 -11.16
C VAL A 68 3.73 -0.49 -11.06
N THR A 69 3.09 0.16 -12.03
CA THR A 69 1.65 0.51 -11.98
C THR A 69 0.73 -0.69 -11.81
N ARG A 70 1.00 -1.78 -12.51
CA ARG A 70 0.15 -2.99 -12.45
C ARG A 70 0.08 -3.62 -11.06
N TYR A 71 1.11 -3.42 -10.24
CA TYR A 71 1.18 -3.93 -8.86
C TYR A 71 0.75 -2.88 -7.82
N ALA A 72 1.20 -1.64 -7.98
CA ALA A 72 0.89 -0.58 -7.03
C ALA A 72 -0.56 -0.07 -7.16
N LEU A 73 -1.04 0.11 -8.38
CA LEU A 73 -2.37 0.65 -8.70
C LEU A 73 -3.09 -0.21 -9.75
N PRO A 74 -3.38 -1.51 -9.46
CA PRO A 74 -3.95 -2.43 -10.45
C PRO A 74 -5.30 -1.96 -11.01
N LYS A 75 -6.10 -1.25 -10.21
CA LYS A 75 -7.37 -0.68 -10.69
C LYS A 75 -7.15 0.36 -11.77
N LEU A 76 -6.16 1.24 -11.60
CA LEU A 76 -5.82 2.28 -12.57
C LEU A 76 -5.22 1.67 -13.84
N TYR A 77 -4.29 0.74 -13.68
CA TYR A 77 -3.72 -0.03 -14.79
C TYR A 77 -4.81 -0.69 -15.64
N ASN A 78 -5.75 -1.40 -15.00
CA ASN A 78 -6.83 -2.09 -15.70
C ASN A 78 -7.79 -1.13 -16.42
N LEU A 79 -8.01 0.10 -15.92
CA LEU A 79 -8.80 1.10 -16.64
C LEU A 79 -8.17 1.44 -18.00
N GLU A 80 -6.86 1.67 -18.03
CA GLU A 80 -6.15 1.92 -19.28
C GLU A 80 -6.13 0.69 -20.17
N GLN A 81 -5.83 -0.49 -19.63
CA GLN A 81 -5.73 -1.71 -20.43
C GLN A 81 -7.04 -2.13 -21.07
N GLN A 82 -8.17 -1.99 -20.37
CA GLN A 82 -9.48 -2.41 -20.86
C GLN A 82 -10.20 -1.35 -21.70
N TYR A 83 -10.05 -0.07 -21.34
CA TYR A 83 -10.82 1.02 -21.95
C TYR A 83 -9.96 2.02 -22.73
N GLY A 84 -8.64 1.85 -22.73
CA GLY A 84 -7.68 2.77 -23.34
C GLY A 84 -7.55 4.13 -22.64
N SER A 85 -8.33 4.39 -21.58
CA SER A 85 -8.43 5.69 -20.91
C SER A 85 -8.96 5.56 -19.49
N PHE A 86 -8.47 6.38 -18.60
CA PHE A 86 -8.97 6.47 -17.21
C PHE A 86 -10.39 7.07 -17.20
N ILE A 87 -10.61 8.12 -17.99
CA ILE A 87 -11.92 8.80 -18.07
C ILE A 87 -12.97 7.87 -18.68
N ARG A 88 -12.69 7.27 -19.85
CA ARG A 88 -13.60 6.32 -20.50
C ARG A 88 -13.89 5.12 -19.59
N GLY A 89 -12.84 4.55 -18.97
CA GLY A 89 -12.98 3.42 -18.06
C GLY A 89 -13.82 3.74 -16.82
N THR A 90 -13.62 4.93 -16.23
CA THR A 90 -14.40 5.39 -15.08
C THR A 90 -15.89 5.56 -15.45
N ILE A 91 -16.18 6.17 -16.59
CA ILE A 91 -17.57 6.32 -17.11
C ILE A 91 -18.19 4.96 -17.39
N ALA A 92 -17.45 4.05 -18.04
CA ALA A 92 -17.94 2.69 -18.34
C ALA A 92 -18.25 1.91 -17.04
N LYS A 93 -17.36 1.97 -16.05
CA LYS A 93 -17.57 1.31 -14.76
C LYS A 93 -18.72 1.92 -13.95
N ALA A 94 -18.91 3.24 -14.03
CA ALA A 94 -20.03 3.90 -13.35
C ALA A 94 -21.40 3.47 -13.88
N LYS A 95 -21.47 2.99 -15.12
CA LYS A 95 -22.68 2.46 -15.76
C LYS A 95 -22.95 0.99 -15.45
N GLN A 96 -21.97 0.26 -14.88
CA GLN A 96 -22.15 -1.14 -14.52
C GLN A 96 -23.09 -1.27 -13.30
N PRO A 97 -23.95 -2.30 -13.27
CA PRO A 97 -24.78 -2.56 -12.10
C PRO A 97 -23.89 -2.84 -10.88
N LYS A 98 -24.22 -2.23 -9.75
CA LYS A 98 -23.52 -2.47 -8.49
C LYS A 98 -23.87 -3.86 -7.98
N THR A 99 -22.86 -4.60 -7.56
CA THR A 99 -23.04 -5.85 -6.81
C THR A 99 -23.63 -5.55 -5.42
N ASP A 100 -24.17 -6.55 -4.73
CA ASP A 100 -24.67 -6.37 -3.37
C ASP A 100 -23.54 -5.93 -2.42
N ARG A 101 -22.32 -6.43 -2.62
CA ARG A 101 -21.13 -5.97 -1.90
C ARG A 101 -20.82 -4.49 -2.14
N ASP A 102 -20.94 -4.00 -3.38
CA ASP A 102 -20.73 -2.59 -3.71
C ASP A 102 -21.78 -1.68 -3.08
N ARG A 103 -23.00 -2.18 -2.92
CA ARG A 103 -24.10 -1.45 -2.25
C ARG A 103 -23.88 -1.31 -0.76
N LEU A 104 -23.28 -2.34 -0.12
CA LEU A 104 -22.90 -2.32 1.28
C LEU A 104 -21.67 -1.46 1.55
N ALA A 105 -20.81 -1.22 0.55
CA ALA A 105 -19.61 -0.41 0.69
C ALA A 105 -19.97 1.06 0.98
N SER A 106 -19.50 1.56 2.09
CA SER A 106 -19.68 2.94 2.55
C SER A 106 -18.37 3.72 2.39
N LYS A 107 -18.47 5.03 2.13
CA LYS A 107 -17.32 5.94 2.16
C LYS A 107 -16.98 6.42 3.59
N LYS A 108 -17.70 5.94 4.58
CA LYS A 108 -17.43 6.31 5.98
C LYS A 108 -16.13 5.69 6.44
N VAL A 109 -15.36 6.47 7.17
CA VAL A 109 -14.17 5.99 7.89
C VAL A 109 -14.63 5.49 9.26
N PHE A 110 -14.16 4.32 9.63
CA PHE A 110 -14.51 3.67 10.90
C PHE A 110 -13.25 3.49 11.73
N SER A 111 -13.44 3.53 13.04
CA SER A 111 -12.47 3.10 14.03
C SER A 111 -13.19 2.29 15.10
N ALA A 112 -12.46 1.54 15.90
CA ALA A 112 -13.01 0.85 17.07
C ALA A 112 -12.93 1.75 18.30
N ALA A 113 -13.94 1.71 19.15
CA ALA A 113 -13.90 2.35 20.46
C ALA A 113 -12.72 1.77 21.26
N GLY A 114 -11.79 2.63 21.69
CA GLY A 114 -10.58 2.23 22.38
C GLY A 114 -9.38 1.86 21.49
N GLY A 115 -9.49 2.05 20.16
CA GLY A 115 -8.39 1.87 19.21
C GLY A 115 -8.53 0.66 18.27
N LEU A 116 -7.77 0.65 17.19
CA LEU A 116 -7.80 -0.42 16.18
C LEU A 116 -7.22 -1.75 16.68
N ASP A 117 -6.41 -1.73 17.74
CA ASP A 117 -5.87 -2.90 18.43
C ASP A 117 -6.97 -3.81 19.00
N LYS A 118 -8.18 -3.27 19.24
CA LYS A 118 -9.34 -4.05 19.65
C LYS A 118 -9.69 -5.17 18.67
N LEU A 119 -9.47 -4.94 17.37
CA LEU A 119 -9.70 -5.99 16.36
C LEU A 119 -8.70 -7.14 16.52
N THR A 120 -7.41 -6.84 16.61
CA THR A 120 -6.38 -7.88 16.78
C THR A 120 -6.47 -8.57 18.13
N GLY A 121 -6.83 -7.84 19.19
CA GLY A 121 -7.11 -8.39 20.51
C GLY A 121 -8.27 -9.41 20.49
N ALA A 122 -9.40 -9.04 19.89
CA ALA A 122 -10.54 -9.95 19.76
C ALA A 122 -10.22 -11.20 18.91
N MET A 123 -9.40 -11.06 17.88
CA MET A 123 -8.92 -12.20 17.09
C MET A 123 -8.03 -13.11 17.95
N ALA A 124 -7.11 -12.56 18.75
CA ALA A 124 -6.24 -13.32 19.64
C ALA A 124 -7.04 -14.07 20.71
N GLU A 125 -8.06 -13.44 21.29
CA GLU A 125 -8.99 -14.08 22.23
C GLU A 125 -9.73 -15.26 21.59
N ALA A 126 -10.24 -15.07 20.36
CA ALA A 126 -10.94 -16.12 19.62
C ALA A 126 -10.04 -17.30 19.25
N ILE A 127 -8.76 -17.07 18.97
CA ILE A 127 -7.75 -18.11 18.74
C ILE A 127 -7.47 -18.86 20.04
N GLY A 128 -7.44 -18.18 21.16
CA GLY A 128 -7.07 -18.67 22.49
C GLY A 128 -5.58 -18.52 22.80
N PRO A 129 -5.23 -17.94 23.96
CA PRO A 129 -3.85 -17.63 24.33
C PRO A 129 -2.89 -18.83 24.28
N ALA A 130 -3.38 -20.01 24.65
CA ALA A 130 -2.58 -21.25 24.62
C ALA A 130 -2.13 -21.68 23.20
N ARG A 131 -2.69 -21.10 22.16
CA ARG A 131 -2.32 -21.36 20.75
C ARG A 131 -1.42 -20.30 20.16
N ILE A 132 -1.03 -19.30 20.94
CA ILE A 132 -0.20 -18.18 20.50
C ILE A 132 1.10 -18.20 21.32
N THR A 133 2.21 -18.40 20.64
CA THR A 133 3.55 -18.29 21.26
C THR A 133 4.11 -16.91 20.93
N LEU A 134 4.32 -16.11 21.98
CA LEU A 134 4.94 -14.79 21.87
C LEU A 134 6.44 -14.88 22.11
N SER A 135 7.19 -13.86 21.66
CA SER A 135 8.64 -13.76 21.86
C SER A 135 9.44 -14.97 21.35
N ALA A 136 8.92 -15.64 20.31
CA ALA A 136 9.64 -16.69 19.63
C ALA A 136 10.77 -16.09 18.78
N ALA A 137 12.00 -16.52 19.02
CA ALA A 137 13.21 -16.12 18.31
C ALA A 137 13.76 -17.29 17.47
N ASP A 138 14.67 -17.00 16.57
CA ASP A 138 15.42 -17.98 15.74
C ASP A 138 14.52 -19.00 15.05
N VAL A 139 13.35 -18.56 14.61
CA VAL A 139 12.36 -19.45 13.99
C VAL A 139 12.86 -19.99 12.67
N THR A 140 12.92 -21.31 12.54
CA THR A 140 13.24 -21.99 11.29
C THR A 140 12.15 -23.01 10.91
N VAL A 141 11.96 -23.18 9.63
CA VAL A 141 11.05 -24.18 9.07
C VAL A 141 11.84 -25.11 8.16
N ARG A 142 11.64 -26.41 8.31
CA ARG A 142 12.28 -27.43 7.47
C ARG A 142 11.28 -28.52 7.06
N PRO A 143 11.42 -29.11 5.88
CA PRO A 143 10.67 -30.31 5.53
C PRO A 143 10.96 -31.46 6.50
N CYS A 144 9.94 -32.21 6.88
CA CYS A 144 10.03 -33.39 7.73
C CYS A 144 9.05 -34.46 7.22
N ALA A 145 9.54 -35.36 6.41
CA ALA A 145 8.73 -36.32 5.64
C ALA A 145 7.65 -35.61 4.82
N ASP A 146 6.38 -35.87 5.06
CA ASP A 146 5.21 -35.25 4.42
C ASP A 146 4.70 -34.02 5.18
N LYS A 147 5.41 -33.60 6.23
CA LYS A 147 5.07 -32.49 7.13
C LYS A 147 6.16 -31.44 7.20
N TRP A 148 5.99 -30.49 8.09
CA TRP A 148 6.92 -29.40 8.34
C TRP A 148 7.36 -29.41 9.80
N MET A 149 8.64 -29.30 10.02
CA MET A 149 9.23 -29.08 11.34
C MET A 149 9.51 -27.59 11.52
N VAL A 150 8.99 -27.02 12.59
CA VAL A 150 9.24 -25.64 13.00
C VAL A 150 10.02 -25.67 14.30
N THR A 151 11.22 -25.08 14.32
CA THR A 151 12.06 -24.94 15.50
C THR A 151 12.16 -23.45 15.87
N TYR A 152 12.06 -23.12 17.11
CA TYR A 152 12.15 -21.75 17.63
C TYR A 152 12.64 -21.74 19.08
N SER A 153 13.20 -20.59 19.51
CA SER A 153 13.66 -20.37 20.88
C SER A 153 12.68 -19.49 21.65
N THR A 154 12.48 -19.82 22.92
CA THR A 154 11.76 -19.00 23.90
C THR A 154 12.60 -18.81 25.14
N ALA A 155 12.09 -18.12 26.16
CA ALA A 155 12.74 -18.03 27.46
C ALA A 155 12.92 -19.41 28.14
N ASP A 156 12.06 -20.38 27.80
CA ASP A 156 12.10 -21.75 28.34
C ASP A 156 13.01 -22.68 27.53
N GLY A 157 13.74 -22.17 26.55
CA GLY A 157 14.64 -22.91 25.69
C GLY A 157 14.10 -23.16 24.27
N GLU A 158 14.80 -24.07 23.56
CA GLU A 158 14.44 -24.44 22.19
C GLU A 158 13.19 -25.34 22.18
N GLN A 159 12.29 -25.03 21.28
CA GLN A 159 11.03 -25.75 21.07
C GLN A 159 10.95 -26.26 19.62
N THR A 160 10.30 -27.41 19.42
CA THR A 160 10.04 -27.98 18.10
C THR A 160 8.60 -28.43 17.99
N ILE A 161 7.94 -28.05 16.89
CA ILE A 161 6.60 -28.51 16.56
C ILE A 161 6.55 -29.07 15.15
N ILE A 162 5.66 -30.03 14.93
CA ILE A 162 5.40 -30.61 13.61
C ILE A 162 4.02 -30.12 13.14
N ALA A 163 3.96 -29.58 11.94
CA ALA A 163 2.75 -29.05 11.34
C ALA A 163 2.52 -29.62 9.94
N GLU A 164 1.27 -29.84 9.59
CA GLU A 164 0.89 -30.31 8.23
C GLU A 164 1.02 -29.18 7.21
N ARG A 165 0.79 -27.95 7.62
CA ARG A 165 0.83 -26.74 6.77
C ARG A 165 1.45 -25.57 7.52
N ILE A 166 2.19 -24.75 6.79
CA ILE A 166 2.79 -23.52 7.30
C ILE A 166 2.31 -22.33 6.48
N ILE A 167 1.96 -21.25 7.17
CA ILE A 167 1.67 -19.95 6.57
C ILE A 167 2.65 -18.95 7.17
N THR A 168 3.49 -18.36 6.34
CA THR A 168 4.43 -17.29 6.76
C THR A 168 3.82 -15.92 6.45
N THR A 169 3.83 -15.03 7.44
CA THR A 169 3.35 -13.64 7.30
C THR A 169 4.42 -12.62 7.69
N THR A 170 5.67 -13.06 7.79
CA THR A 170 6.83 -12.22 8.12
C THR A 170 7.29 -11.39 6.92
N GLY A 171 8.11 -10.37 7.15
CA GLY A 171 8.73 -9.60 6.07
C GLY A 171 9.59 -10.49 5.16
N ALA A 172 9.60 -10.21 3.86
CA ALA A 172 10.34 -11.01 2.88
C ALA A 172 11.84 -11.13 3.20
N TYR A 173 12.43 -10.11 3.81
CA TYR A 173 13.84 -10.10 4.23
C TYR A 173 14.17 -11.16 5.30
N THR A 174 13.19 -11.68 6.03
CA THR A 174 13.39 -12.74 7.02
C THR A 174 13.31 -14.15 6.43
N LEU A 175 12.73 -14.30 5.24
CA LEU A 175 12.50 -15.62 4.63
C LEU A 175 13.76 -16.46 4.43
N PRO A 176 14.94 -15.91 4.06
CA PRO A 176 16.17 -16.71 3.95
C PRO A 176 16.57 -17.41 5.25
N ALA A 177 16.39 -16.76 6.39
CA ALA A 177 16.65 -17.34 7.69
C ALA A 177 15.54 -18.32 8.12
N LEU A 178 14.28 -17.96 7.85
CA LEU A 178 13.12 -18.77 8.18
C LEU A 178 13.04 -20.08 7.39
N LEU A 179 13.46 -20.06 6.12
CA LEU A 179 13.37 -21.20 5.17
C LEU A 179 14.77 -21.63 4.67
N PRO A 180 15.65 -22.11 5.54
CA PRO A 180 17.05 -22.38 5.20
C PRO A 180 17.27 -23.52 4.20
N PHE A 181 16.22 -24.29 3.91
CA PHE A 181 16.25 -25.35 2.91
C PHE A 181 16.05 -24.84 1.47
N VAL A 182 15.61 -23.57 1.30
CA VAL A 182 15.46 -22.97 -0.02
C VAL A 182 16.82 -22.44 -0.50
N PRO A 183 17.28 -22.80 -1.70
CA PRO A 183 18.55 -22.32 -2.23
C PRO A 183 18.65 -20.79 -2.23
N LYS A 184 19.82 -20.27 -1.87
CA LYS A 184 20.09 -18.83 -1.75
C LYS A 184 19.76 -18.06 -3.04
N GLU A 185 20.07 -18.64 -4.19
CA GLU A 185 19.84 -18.05 -5.51
C GLU A 185 18.33 -17.81 -5.78
N LYS A 186 17.46 -18.69 -5.25
CA LYS A 186 16.01 -18.54 -5.35
C LYS A 186 15.47 -17.47 -4.39
N MET A 187 16.15 -17.29 -3.24
CA MET A 187 15.77 -16.29 -2.23
C MET A 187 16.29 -14.89 -2.54
N GLU A 188 17.30 -14.74 -3.39
CA GLU A 188 17.98 -13.46 -3.64
C GLU A 188 17.02 -12.35 -4.06
N ARG A 189 16.11 -12.63 -4.99
CA ARG A 189 15.11 -11.64 -5.44
C ARG A 189 14.14 -11.22 -4.33
N ILE A 190 13.84 -12.14 -3.42
CA ILE A 190 12.91 -11.91 -2.30
C ILE A 190 13.62 -11.15 -1.19
N SER A 191 14.85 -11.56 -0.84
CA SER A 191 15.64 -10.92 0.22
C SER A 191 16.05 -9.48 -0.12
N ASN A 192 16.16 -9.17 -1.41
CA ASN A 192 16.49 -7.83 -1.91
C ASN A 192 15.27 -6.92 -2.09
N LEU A 193 14.07 -7.36 -1.73
CA LEU A 193 12.90 -6.48 -1.73
C LEU A 193 13.10 -5.32 -0.74
N HIS A 194 13.00 -4.11 -1.27
CA HIS A 194 13.10 -2.91 -0.46
C HIS A 194 11.80 -2.63 0.29
N TYR A 195 11.89 -2.57 1.61
CA TYR A 195 10.81 -2.12 2.48
C TYR A 195 11.05 -0.66 2.85
N ALA A 196 10.09 0.20 2.56
CA ALA A 196 10.17 1.60 2.93
C ALA A 196 9.94 1.77 4.44
N PRO A 197 10.92 2.26 5.22
CA PRO A 197 10.70 2.56 6.63
C PRO A 197 9.86 3.83 6.76
N VAL A 198 8.94 3.83 7.72
CA VAL A 198 8.10 5.00 8.04
C VAL A 198 8.15 5.25 9.53
N VAL A 199 8.32 6.51 9.91
CA VAL A 199 8.19 6.97 11.29
C VAL A 199 6.94 7.83 11.37
N GLN A 200 6.04 7.49 12.27
CA GLN A 200 4.84 8.27 12.57
C GLN A 200 4.99 8.88 13.96
N ALA A 201 4.86 10.22 14.03
CA ALA A 201 4.80 10.93 15.30
C ALA A 201 3.35 11.36 15.56
N SER A 202 2.82 10.99 16.73
CA SER A 202 1.52 11.45 17.21
C SER A 202 1.73 12.55 18.24
N VAL A 203 1.10 13.70 18.03
CA VAL A 203 1.22 14.86 18.91
C VAL A 203 -0.15 15.18 19.50
N GLY A 204 -0.23 15.16 20.82
CA GLY A 204 -1.44 15.55 21.54
C GLY A 204 -1.33 16.98 22.06
N PHE A 205 -2.37 17.75 21.91
CA PHE A 205 -2.49 19.12 22.43
C PHE A 205 -3.54 19.15 23.53
N ARG A 206 -3.25 19.88 24.62
CA ARG A 206 -4.26 20.14 25.67
C ARG A 206 -5.26 21.20 25.23
N ASP A 207 -4.79 22.17 24.45
CA ASP A 207 -5.60 23.22 23.86
C ASP A 207 -5.06 23.53 22.47
N THR A 208 -5.93 23.59 21.50
CA THR A 208 -5.60 23.91 20.10
C THR A 208 -5.78 25.37 19.77
N GLY A 209 -6.30 26.19 20.71
CA GLY A 209 -6.58 27.58 20.50
C GLY A 209 -7.53 27.82 19.31
N ALA A 210 -7.12 28.66 18.36
CA ALA A 210 -7.87 28.92 17.14
C ALA A 210 -7.66 27.92 16.00
N LEU A 211 -6.81 26.89 16.20
CA LEU A 211 -6.55 25.89 15.16
C LEU A 211 -7.78 25.00 14.97
N ARG A 212 -8.23 24.90 13.73
CA ARG A 212 -9.32 24.02 13.33
C ARG A 212 -8.74 22.75 12.71
N PHE A 213 -9.21 21.59 13.19
CA PHE A 213 -8.86 20.27 12.64
C PHE A 213 -10.06 19.71 11.86
N ASP A 214 -10.47 20.43 10.83
CA ASP A 214 -11.61 20.08 9.97
C ASP A 214 -11.18 19.45 8.62
N ALA A 215 -9.93 19.03 8.53
CA ALA A 215 -9.35 18.31 7.41
C ALA A 215 -8.60 17.05 7.86
N PHE A 216 -8.37 16.11 6.93
CA PHE A 216 -7.57 14.90 7.21
C PHE A 216 -6.06 15.15 7.30
N GLY A 217 -5.61 16.35 6.97
CA GLY A 217 -4.22 16.71 6.87
C GLY A 217 -3.79 17.09 5.46
N GLY A 218 -2.51 17.26 5.26
CA GLY A 218 -1.89 17.57 3.98
C GLY A 218 -0.76 16.62 3.66
N LEU A 219 -0.59 16.27 2.39
CA LEU A 219 0.55 15.51 1.89
C LEU A 219 1.57 16.46 1.28
N VAL A 220 2.85 16.18 1.51
CA VAL A 220 3.95 17.01 1.05
C VAL A 220 4.56 16.43 -0.24
N PRO A 221 4.58 17.18 -1.35
CA PRO A 221 5.23 16.75 -2.57
C PRO A 221 6.75 16.61 -2.38
N SER A 222 7.36 15.56 -2.96
CA SER A 222 8.80 15.33 -2.87
C SER A 222 9.63 16.48 -3.45
N CYS A 223 9.08 17.25 -4.42
CA CYS A 223 9.72 18.41 -5.00
C CYS A 223 9.89 19.58 -4.00
N GLU A 224 9.12 19.62 -2.92
CA GLU A 224 9.24 20.64 -1.85
C GLU A 224 10.44 20.38 -0.93
N LYS A 225 11.06 19.20 -1.01
CA LYS A 225 12.27 18.83 -0.24
C LYS A 225 12.12 19.05 1.27
N LYS A 226 10.98 18.66 1.83
CA LYS A 226 10.72 18.68 3.27
C LYS A 226 10.98 17.33 3.88
N ASP A 227 11.33 17.28 5.17
CA ASP A 227 11.63 16.04 5.90
C ASP A 227 10.38 15.31 6.41
N VAL A 228 9.20 15.71 5.95
CA VAL A 228 7.92 15.09 6.30
C VAL A 228 7.15 14.71 5.05
N LEU A 229 6.46 13.56 5.10
CA LEU A 229 5.60 13.08 4.01
C LEU A 229 4.21 13.71 4.06
N GLY A 230 3.79 14.18 5.24
CA GLY A 230 2.49 14.80 5.44
C GLY A 230 2.20 15.07 6.91
N ILE A 231 1.10 15.74 7.15
CA ILE A 231 0.57 16.11 8.47
C ILE A 231 -0.90 15.71 8.53
#